data_ff9c8ce91b764b1d2308c89fc0faa2da
#
_entry.id   ff9c8ce91b764b1d2308c89fc0faa2da
#
_cell.length_a   1.000
_cell.length_b   1.000
_cell.length_c   1.000
_cell.angle_alpha   90.00
_cell.angle_beta   90.00
_cell.angle_gamma   90.00
#
_symmetry.space_group_name_H-M   'P 1'
#
loop_
_entity.id
_entity.type
_entity.pdbx_description
1 polymer ?
#
loop_
_entity_poly.entity_id
_entity_poly.type
_entity_poly.pdbx_seq_one_letter_code
_entity_poly.pdbx_strand_id
1 'polypeptide(L)'
;IFNKRKNLFALNIAKKSKQGRMILTEGYMDAISLHQYGFDCAVASLGTSLTEEHAAILAKYVPEVVLTYDGDEAGQNATRRAIPMLEKVGLRVKVLRMQGAKDPDEFLKKYGADRFSLLLDKSENQAEYQLESLKRKYDLTDDEQRVEFLQKAAQLISTFPSAVQREIYGARAAEAAGITAEAMKV
;
A
#
# COMPACT_ATOMS: atom_id res chain seq x y z
N ILE A 1 -31.11 9.97 0.30
CA ILE A 1 -30.68 8.55 0.10
C ILE A 1 -29.16 8.49 0.30
N PHE A 2 -28.71 7.61 1.19
CA PHE A 2 -27.29 7.44 1.50
C PHE A 2 -26.56 6.83 0.30
N ASN A 3 -25.50 7.49 -0.18
CA ASN A 3 -24.73 7.00 -1.32
C ASN A 3 -23.34 6.51 -0.85
N LYS A 4 -23.14 5.19 -0.84
CA LYS A 4 -21.88 4.55 -0.41
C LYS A 4 -20.66 4.98 -1.22
N ARG A 5 -20.85 5.32 -2.51
CA ARG A 5 -19.76 5.73 -3.42
C ARG A 5 -19.21 7.13 -3.12
N LYS A 6 -19.93 7.92 -2.33
CA LYS A 6 -19.59 9.31 -1.98
C LYS A 6 -19.35 9.52 -0.50
N ASN A 7 -19.32 8.44 0.28
CA ASN A 7 -19.13 8.50 1.72
C ASN A 7 -18.10 7.46 2.17
N LEU A 8 -17.26 7.86 3.12
CA LEU A 8 -16.32 6.98 3.81
C LEU A 8 -16.73 6.84 5.27
N PHE A 9 -16.67 5.62 5.77
CA PHE A 9 -16.91 5.33 7.19
C PHE A 9 -15.86 6.04 8.06
N ALA A 10 -16.29 6.59 9.19
CA ALA A 10 -15.47 7.30 10.17
C ALA A 10 -14.78 8.59 9.67
N LEU A 11 -15.06 9.06 8.44
CA LEU A 11 -14.45 10.29 7.91
C LEU A 11 -14.73 11.52 8.81
N ASN A 12 -15.91 11.58 9.44
CA ASN A 12 -16.28 12.66 10.37
C ASN A 12 -15.33 12.78 11.57
N ILE A 13 -14.69 11.68 11.97
CA ILE A 13 -13.67 11.63 13.03
C ILE A 13 -12.29 11.82 12.39
N ALA A 14 -11.95 11.02 11.38
CA ALA A 14 -10.63 10.99 10.78
C ALA A 14 -10.17 12.34 10.20
N LYS A 15 -11.07 13.14 9.66
CA LYS A 15 -10.76 14.51 9.18
C LYS A 15 -10.27 15.48 10.27
N LYS A 16 -10.46 15.15 11.55
CA LYS A 16 -10.00 15.94 12.69
C LYS A 16 -8.66 15.44 13.26
N SER A 17 -8.20 14.30 12.79
CA SER A 17 -6.93 13.72 13.21
C SER A 17 -5.77 14.64 12.83
N LYS A 18 -4.77 14.70 13.72
CA LYS A 18 -3.54 15.48 13.50
C LYS A 18 -2.41 14.65 12.87
N GLN A 19 -2.71 13.44 12.43
CA GLN A 19 -1.69 12.50 11.91
C GLN A 19 -1.14 12.90 10.52
N GLY A 20 -1.78 13.84 9.80
CA GLY A 20 -1.36 14.25 8.44
C GLY A 20 -1.51 13.15 7.38
N ARG A 21 -2.16 12.05 7.71
CA ARG A 21 -2.43 10.91 6.83
C ARG A 21 -3.76 10.26 7.21
N MET A 22 -4.34 9.49 6.29
CA MET A 22 -5.47 8.60 6.58
C MET A 22 -5.10 7.15 6.31
N ILE A 23 -5.55 6.25 7.18
CA ILE A 23 -5.45 4.80 6.99
C ILE A 23 -6.74 4.36 6.31
N LEU A 24 -6.64 3.77 5.12
CA LEU A 24 -7.78 3.29 4.35
C LEU A 24 -7.87 1.78 4.43
N THR A 25 -8.96 1.27 4.98
CA THR A 25 -9.29 -0.16 5.10
C THR A 25 -10.41 -0.55 4.14
N GLU A 26 -10.55 -1.84 3.85
CA GLU A 26 -11.69 -2.35 3.09
C GLU A 26 -12.97 -2.39 3.94
N GLY A 27 -12.84 -2.93 5.14
CA GLY A 27 -13.94 -3.17 6.07
C GLY A 27 -14.09 -2.09 7.12
N TYR A 28 -15.34 -1.74 7.46
CA TYR A 28 -15.61 -0.81 8.56
C TYR A 28 -15.26 -1.39 9.93
N MET A 29 -15.22 -2.72 10.08
CA MET A 29 -14.76 -3.36 11.33
C MET A 29 -13.29 -3.09 11.60
N ASP A 30 -12.46 -3.12 10.56
CA ASP A 30 -11.04 -2.76 10.67
C ASP A 30 -10.86 -1.31 11.09
N ALA A 31 -11.64 -0.40 10.50
CA ALA A 31 -11.62 1.00 10.90
C ALA A 31 -12.05 1.19 12.35
N ILE A 32 -13.09 0.48 12.82
CA ILE A 32 -13.52 0.50 14.23
C ILE A 32 -12.39 0.02 15.13
N SER A 33 -11.78 -1.11 14.80
CA SER A 33 -10.67 -1.66 15.57
C SER A 33 -9.50 -0.69 15.64
N LEU A 34 -9.11 -0.11 14.51
CA LEU A 34 -8.08 0.92 14.47
C LEU A 34 -8.38 2.10 15.40
N HIS A 35 -9.62 2.62 15.36
CA HIS A 35 -10.05 3.69 16.28
C HIS A 35 -9.98 3.28 17.75
N GLN A 36 -10.39 2.05 18.09
CA GLN A 36 -10.30 1.51 19.46
C GLN A 36 -8.87 1.45 19.98
N TYR A 37 -7.91 1.20 19.09
CA TYR A 37 -6.49 1.18 19.42
C TYR A 37 -5.77 2.53 19.26
N GLY A 38 -6.53 3.62 19.04
CA GLY A 38 -6.00 4.99 19.02
C GLY A 38 -5.61 5.54 17.65
N PHE A 39 -5.87 4.81 16.57
CA PHE A 39 -5.62 5.28 15.20
C PHE A 39 -6.85 6.01 14.65
N ASP A 40 -7.08 7.25 15.12
CA ASP A 40 -8.25 8.09 14.83
C ASP A 40 -8.32 8.59 13.37
N CYS A 41 -7.28 8.35 12.59
CA CYS A 41 -7.19 8.68 11.16
C CYS A 41 -7.71 7.58 10.22
N ALA A 42 -8.25 6.48 10.77
CA ALA A 42 -8.74 5.36 9.96
C ALA A 42 -10.10 5.66 9.33
N VAL A 43 -10.25 5.26 8.07
CA VAL A 43 -11.50 5.32 7.30
C VAL A 43 -11.70 4.02 6.52
N ALA A 44 -12.93 3.70 6.15
CA ALA A 44 -13.23 2.53 5.32
C ALA A 44 -14.21 2.87 4.20
N SER A 45 -14.10 2.14 3.10
CA SER A 45 -15.18 2.04 2.12
C SER A 45 -16.33 1.19 2.69
N LEU A 46 -17.56 1.52 2.30
CA LEU A 46 -18.76 0.91 2.90
C LEU A 46 -19.26 -0.29 2.09
N GLY A 47 -18.45 -1.35 2.01
CA GLY A 47 -18.80 -2.56 1.25
C GLY A 47 -18.89 -2.29 -0.26
N THR A 48 -18.08 -1.36 -0.74
CA THR A 48 -17.85 -1.07 -2.16
C THR A 48 -16.36 -0.90 -2.41
N SER A 49 -15.90 -1.20 -3.62
CA SER A 49 -14.53 -0.82 -4.03
C SER A 49 -14.32 0.68 -3.89
N LEU A 50 -13.08 1.10 -3.69
CA LEU A 50 -12.71 2.51 -3.71
C LEU A 50 -13.16 3.18 -5.02
N THR A 51 -13.67 4.39 -4.92
CA THR A 51 -14.16 5.18 -6.07
C THR A 51 -13.31 6.44 -6.26
N GLU A 52 -13.39 7.07 -7.45
CA GLU A 52 -12.74 8.35 -7.70
C GLU A 52 -13.30 9.47 -6.78
N GLU A 53 -14.59 9.38 -6.43
CA GLU A 53 -15.21 10.31 -5.46
C GLU A 53 -14.60 10.14 -4.06
N HIS A 54 -14.33 8.90 -3.62
CA HIS A 54 -13.63 8.64 -2.37
C HIS A 54 -12.21 9.23 -2.39
N ALA A 55 -11.46 9.01 -3.47
CA ALA A 55 -10.13 9.56 -3.65
C ALA A 55 -10.13 11.10 -3.59
N ALA A 56 -11.07 11.75 -4.29
CA ALA A 56 -11.24 13.20 -4.27
C ALA A 56 -11.60 13.74 -2.87
N ILE A 57 -12.37 12.99 -2.09
CA ILE A 57 -12.70 13.35 -0.70
C ILE A 57 -11.45 13.30 0.17
N LEU A 58 -10.68 12.19 0.11
CA LEU A 58 -9.46 12.00 0.90
C LEU A 58 -8.45 13.11 0.63
N ALA A 59 -8.25 13.48 -0.64
CA ALA A 59 -7.32 14.53 -1.05
C ALA A 59 -7.63 15.93 -0.48
N LYS A 60 -8.87 16.18 -0.04
CA LYS A 60 -9.25 17.46 0.61
C LYS A 60 -8.73 17.56 2.04
N TYR A 61 -8.41 16.45 2.68
CA TYR A 61 -8.11 16.44 4.12
C TYR A 61 -6.67 16.09 4.44
N VAL A 62 -6.02 15.25 3.62
CA VAL A 62 -4.67 14.76 3.90
C VAL A 62 -3.82 14.69 2.63
N PRO A 63 -2.49 14.84 2.75
CA PRO A 63 -1.56 14.65 1.63
C PRO A 63 -1.17 13.17 1.40
N GLU A 64 -1.47 12.28 2.35
CA GLU A 64 -1.01 10.89 2.32
C GLU A 64 -2.12 9.91 2.75
N VAL A 65 -2.20 8.79 2.05
CA VAL A 65 -3.06 7.65 2.39
C VAL A 65 -2.22 6.40 2.53
N VAL A 66 -2.46 5.64 3.60
CA VAL A 66 -1.88 4.33 3.83
C VAL A 66 -2.95 3.27 3.59
N LEU A 67 -2.75 2.43 2.58
CA LEU A 67 -3.64 1.31 2.27
C LEU A 67 -3.32 0.13 3.19
N THR A 68 -4.34 -0.43 3.83
CA THR A 68 -4.24 -1.59 4.72
C THR A 68 -5.23 -2.67 4.30
N TYR A 69 -5.25 -2.96 3.00
CA TYR A 69 -6.15 -3.98 2.45
C TYR A 69 -5.64 -5.39 2.77
N ASP A 70 -6.54 -6.35 2.71
CA ASP A 70 -6.25 -7.73 3.03
C ASP A 70 -5.09 -8.29 2.21
N GLY A 71 -4.30 -9.18 2.83
CA GLY A 71 -3.13 -9.77 2.20
C GLY A 71 -3.43 -10.83 1.14
N ASP A 72 -4.69 -11.21 0.95
CA ASP A 72 -5.13 -12.17 -0.05
C ASP A 72 -5.10 -11.61 -1.48
N GLU A 73 -5.42 -12.44 -2.47
CA GLU A 73 -5.41 -12.05 -3.87
C GLU A 73 -6.42 -10.92 -4.17
N ALA A 74 -7.59 -10.95 -3.54
CA ALA A 74 -8.63 -9.94 -3.72
C ALA A 74 -8.16 -8.57 -3.20
N GLY A 75 -7.60 -8.52 -1.99
CA GLY A 75 -7.06 -7.31 -1.39
C GLY A 75 -5.84 -6.77 -2.14
N GLN A 76 -4.96 -7.65 -2.67
CA GLN A 76 -3.86 -7.23 -3.54
C GLN A 76 -4.35 -6.62 -4.85
N ASN A 77 -5.43 -7.17 -5.44
CA ASN A 77 -6.06 -6.62 -6.64
C ASN A 77 -6.74 -5.28 -6.35
N ALA A 78 -7.39 -5.15 -5.19
CA ALA A 78 -7.98 -3.89 -4.72
C ALA A 78 -6.90 -2.83 -4.50
N THR A 79 -5.77 -3.18 -3.86
CA THR A 79 -4.61 -2.30 -3.68
C THR A 79 -4.08 -1.79 -5.02
N ARG A 80 -3.85 -2.68 -5.99
CA ARG A 80 -3.35 -2.31 -7.33
C ARG A 80 -4.26 -1.34 -8.07
N ARG A 81 -5.59 -1.44 -7.88
CA ARG A 81 -6.57 -0.51 -8.46
C ARG A 81 -6.65 0.81 -7.71
N ALA A 82 -6.51 0.78 -6.38
CA ALA A 82 -6.62 1.96 -5.54
C ALA A 82 -5.45 2.95 -5.75
N ILE A 83 -4.22 2.44 -5.87
CA ILE A 83 -3.01 3.26 -5.97
C ILE A 83 -3.12 4.32 -7.09
N PRO A 84 -3.32 3.98 -8.38
CA PRO A 84 -3.36 4.98 -9.46
C PRO A 84 -4.52 5.96 -9.30
N MET A 85 -5.63 5.54 -8.70
CA MET A 85 -6.80 6.38 -8.46
C MET A 85 -6.50 7.46 -7.40
N LEU A 86 -5.79 7.09 -6.33
CA LEU A 86 -5.39 8.02 -5.27
C LEU A 86 -4.27 8.97 -5.75
N GLU A 87 -3.31 8.47 -6.49
CA GLU A 87 -2.22 9.29 -7.04
C GLU A 87 -2.69 10.31 -8.07
N LYS A 88 -3.70 9.97 -8.89
CA LYS A 88 -4.33 10.87 -9.86
C LYS A 88 -4.86 12.16 -9.23
N VAL A 89 -5.29 12.11 -7.97
CA VAL A 89 -5.75 13.28 -7.21
C VAL A 89 -4.66 13.92 -6.34
N GLY A 90 -3.40 13.54 -6.52
CA GLY A 90 -2.23 14.13 -5.85
C GLY A 90 -1.90 13.57 -4.48
N LEU A 91 -2.52 12.46 -4.07
CA LEU A 91 -2.20 11.79 -2.81
C LEU A 91 -0.91 10.99 -2.90
N ARG A 92 -0.08 11.07 -1.87
CA ARG A 92 1.00 10.09 -1.66
C ARG A 92 0.38 8.81 -1.11
N VAL A 93 0.69 7.69 -1.75
CA VAL A 93 0.14 6.39 -1.37
C VAL A 93 1.24 5.52 -0.80
N LYS A 94 0.97 4.97 0.38
CA LYS A 94 1.77 3.93 1.00
C LYS A 94 0.94 2.68 1.18
N VAL A 95 1.59 1.53 1.20
CA VAL A 95 0.94 0.24 1.44
C VAL A 95 1.54 -0.39 2.68
N LEU A 96 0.68 -0.76 3.61
CA LEU A 96 1.07 -1.46 4.82
C LEU A 96 0.86 -2.96 4.60
N ARG A 97 1.93 -3.73 4.74
CA ARG A 97 1.88 -5.19 4.69
C ARG A 97 1.85 -5.75 6.09
N MET A 98 0.80 -6.51 6.39
CA MET A 98 0.67 -7.22 7.65
C MET A 98 1.17 -8.65 7.49
N GLN A 99 2.18 -9.01 8.30
CA GLN A 99 2.66 -10.39 8.37
C GLN A 99 2.05 -11.08 9.59
N GLY A 100 1.51 -12.27 9.39
CA GLY A 100 0.94 -13.07 10.46
C GLY A 100 -0.49 -12.69 10.88
N ALA A 101 -1.15 -11.81 10.12
CA ALA A 101 -2.56 -11.46 10.25
C ALA A 101 -3.14 -11.14 8.86
N LYS A 102 -4.41 -11.40 8.65
CA LYS A 102 -5.10 -11.16 7.37
C LYS A 102 -5.55 -9.71 7.19
N ASP A 103 -5.95 -9.07 8.28
CA ASP A 103 -6.54 -7.74 8.33
C ASP A 103 -6.06 -6.94 9.56
N PRO A 104 -6.32 -5.62 9.62
CA PRO A 104 -5.94 -4.78 10.75
C PRO A 104 -6.54 -5.22 12.09
N ASP A 105 -7.79 -5.69 12.10
CA ASP A 105 -8.46 -6.13 13.33
C ASP A 105 -7.75 -7.32 13.95
N GLU A 106 -7.45 -8.36 13.16
CA GLU A 106 -6.69 -9.52 13.62
C GLU A 106 -5.28 -9.13 14.06
N PHE A 107 -4.62 -8.25 13.31
CA PHE A 107 -3.27 -7.80 13.66
C PHE A 107 -3.23 -7.09 15.01
N LEU A 108 -4.16 -6.15 15.25
CA LEU A 108 -4.22 -5.38 16.48
C LEU A 108 -4.55 -6.25 17.68
N LYS A 109 -5.46 -7.22 17.55
CA LYS A 109 -5.79 -8.18 18.59
C LYS A 109 -4.59 -9.07 18.97
N LYS A 110 -3.79 -9.45 17.98
CA LYS A 110 -2.67 -10.38 18.16
C LYS A 110 -1.38 -9.70 18.63
N TYR A 111 -1.10 -8.52 18.13
CA TYR A 111 0.20 -7.86 18.29
C TYR A 111 0.14 -6.48 18.95
N GLY A 112 -1.03 -5.88 19.07
CA GLY A 112 -1.25 -4.60 19.74
C GLY A 112 -0.90 -3.36 18.92
N ALA A 113 -1.23 -2.19 19.49
CA ALA A 113 -1.09 -0.89 18.85
C ALA A 113 0.37 -0.50 18.56
N ASP A 114 1.30 -0.79 19.48
CA ASP A 114 2.71 -0.40 19.32
C ASP A 114 3.33 -1.08 18.09
N ARG A 115 3.01 -2.36 17.91
CA ARG A 115 3.49 -3.12 16.77
C ARG A 115 2.89 -2.63 15.45
N PHE A 116 1.61 -2.24 15.47
CA PHE A 116 0.96 -1.65 14.31
C PHE A 116 1.55 -0.28 13.96
N SER A 117 1.84 0.55 14.96
CA SER A 117 2.52 1.85 14.76
C SER A 117 3.87 1.70 14.07
N LEU A 118 4.68 0.72 14.50
CA LEU A 118 5.96 0.42 13.84
C LEU A 118 5.79 -0.02 12.38
N LEU A 119 4.76 -0.82 12.08
CA LEU A 119 4.45 -1.19 10.70
C LEU A 119 4.01 0.01 9.88
N LEU A 120 3.20 0.89 10.46
CA LEU A 120 2.71 2.08 9.80
C LEU A 120 3.87 3.02 9.39
N ASP A 121 4.88 3.15 10.26
CA ASP A 121 6.08 3.94 9.98
C ASP A 121 6.97 3.30 8.91
N LYS A 122 6.91 1.97 8.76
CA LYS A 122 7.63 1.20 7.74
C LYS A 122 6.81 0.92 6.49
N SER A 123 5.63 1.52 6.35
CA SER A 123 4.77 1.28 5.18
C SER A 123 5.49 1.62 3.87
N GLU A 124 5.29 0.74 2.89
CA GLU A 124 5.98 0.79 1.60
C GLU A 124 5.36 1.86 0.69
N ASN A 125 6.19 2.59 -0.04
CA ASN A 125 5.69 3.40 -1.15
C ASN A 125 5.29 2.50 -2.34
N GLN A 126 4.60 3.08 -3.34
CA GLN A 126 4.10 2.33 -4.49
C GLN A 126 5.19 1.52 -5.21
N ALA A 127 6.34 2.13 -5.50
CA ALA A 127 7.42 1.48 -6.23
C ALA A 127 7.99 0.28 -5.45
N GLU A 128 8.19 0.46 -4.14
CA GLU A 128 8.66 -0.58 -3.24
C GLU A 128 7.64 -1.73 -3.13
N TYR A 129 6.36 -1.40 -2.97
CA TYR A 129 5.28 -2.38 -2.97
C TYR A 129 5.25 -3.22 -4.25
N GLN A 130 5.35 -2.59 -5.42
CA GLN A 130 5.32 -3.28 -6.70
C GLN A 130 6.54 -4.19 -6.88
N LEU A 131 7.73 -3.71 -6.54
CA LEU A 131 8.97 -4.50 -6.66
C LEU A 131 8.96 -5.71 -5.70
N GLU A 132 8.58 -5.51 -4.44
CA GLU A 132 8.47 -6.61 -3.46
C GLU A 132 7.36 -7.60 -3.84
N SER A 133 6.24 -7.14 -4.40
CA SER A 133 5.18 -8.02 -4.91
C SER A 133 5.66 -8.87 -6.09
N LEU A 134 6.49 -8.30 -6.94
CA LEU A 134 7.11 -9.04 -8.05
C LEU A 134 8.09 -10.08 -7.53
N LYS A 135 9.03 -9.68 -6.65
CA LYS A 135 10.05 -10.54 -6.05
C LYS A 135 9.47 -11.81 -5.42
N ARG A 136 8.35 -11.70 -4.72
CA ARG A 136 7.70 -12.85 -4.03
C ARG A 136 7.20 -13.94 -4.96
N LYS A 137 7.09 -13.69 -6.26
CA LYS A 137 6.62 -14.67 -7.25
C LYS A 137 7.71 -15.60 -7.76
N TYR A 138 8.96 -15.31 -7.42
CA TYR A 138 10.13 -15.99 -7.96
C TYR A 138 11.00 -16.55 -6.83
N ASP A 139 11.52 -17.75 -7.05
CA ASP A 139 12.59 -18.31 -6.22
C ASP A 139 13.93 -17.78 -6.75
N LEU A 140 14.51 -16.80 -6.05
CA LEU A 140 15.77 -16.18 -6.47
C LEU A 140 17.01 -17.06 -6.21
N THR A 141 16.85 -18.26 -5.65
CA THR A 141 17.92 -19.26 -5.58
C THR A 141 18.04 -20.08 -6.87
N ASP A 142 16.97 -20.09 -7.68
CA ASP A 142 16.93 -20.71 -8.99
C ASP A 142 17.37 -19.71 -10.07
N ASP A 143 18.35 -20.08 -10.90
CA ASP A 143 18.97 -19.19 -11.88
C ASP A 143 17.99 -18.75 -12.98
N GLU A 144 17.08 -19.62 -13.44
CA GLU A 144 16.11 -19.29 -14.49
C GLU A 144 15.08 -18.31 -13.95
N GLN A 145 14.54 -18.56 -12.77
CA GLN A 145 13.58 -17.67 -12.11
C GLN A 145 14.22 -16.33 -11.73
N ARG A 146 15.49 -16.33 -11.36
CA ARG A 146 16.25 -15.10 -11.08
C ARG A 146 16.37 -14.22 -12.32
N VAL A 147 16.65 -14.82 -13.49
CA VAL A 147 16.70 -14.09 -14.77
C VAL A 147 15.32 -13.55 -15.14
N GLU A 148 14.27 -14.36 -15.00
CA GLU A 148 12.90 -13.92 -15.28
C GLU A 148 12.46 -12.76 -14.35
N PHE A 149 12.77 -12.86 -13.06
CA PHE A 149 12.54 -11.77 -12.11
C PHE A 149 13.21 -10.47 -12.57
N LEU A 150 14.50 -10.53 -12.95
CA LEU A 150 15.24 -9.33 -13.38
C LEU A 150 14.64 -8.70 -14.63
N GLN A 151 14.21 -9.50 -15.61
CA GLN A 151 13.53 -9.01 -16.81
C GLN A 151 12.22 -8.30 -16.47
N LYS A 152 11.40 -8.90 -15.58
CA LYS A 152 10.13 -8.31 -15.13
C LYS A 152 10.36 -7.09 -14.26
N ALA A 153 11.38 -7.09 -13.40
CA ALA A 153 11.76 -5.94 -12.60
C ALA A 153 12.21 -4.76 -13.48
N ALA A 154 13.02 -5.01 -14.50
CA ALA A 154 13.45 -3.98 -15.45
C ALA A 154 12.25 -3.37 -16.20
N GLN A 155 11.30 -4.20 -16.66
CA GLN A 155 10.06 -3.72 -17.28
C GLN A 155 9.25 -2.85 -16.33
N LEU A 156 9.05 -3.29 -15.08
CA LEU A 156 8.34 -2.53 -14.06
C LEU A 156 9.01 -1.19 -13.77
N ILE A 157 10.32 -1.21 -13.52
CA ILE A 157 11.12 -0.03 -13.16
C ILE A 157 11.13 0.99 -14.29
N SER A 158 11.12 0.55 -15.55
CA SER A 158 11.05 1.45 -16.72
C SER A 158 9.78 2.32 -16.73
N THR A 159 8.71 1.88 -16.07
CA THR A 159 7.46 2.64 -15.96
C THR A 159 7.49 3.73 -14.90
N PHE A 160 8.49 3.75 -14.02
CA PHE A 160 8.58 4.74 -12.95
C PHE A 160 8.93 6.12 -13.54
N PRO A 161 8.21 7.18 -13.15
CA PRO A 161 8.35 8.50 -13.78
C PRO A 161 9.70 9.15 -13.49
N SER A 162 10.26 8.93 -12.29
CA SER A 162 11.51 9.55 -11.86
C SER A 162 12.74 8.74 -12.26
N ALA A 163 13.71 9.38 -12.92
CA ALA A 163 15.00 8.76 -13.23
C ALA A 163 15.74 8.28 -11.95
N VAL A 164 15.65 9.06 -10.87
CA VAL A 164 16.23 8.71 -9.56
C VAL A 164 15.55 7.48 -8.98
N GLN A 165 14.23 7.37 -9.08
CA GLN A 165 13.51 6.16 -8.66
C GLN A 165 13.97 4.95 -9.48
N ARG A 166 14.07 5.08 -10.80
CA ARG A 166 14.53 3.98 -11.65
C ARG A 166 15.93 3.50 -11.26
N GLU A 167 16.82 4.40 -10.93
CA GLU A 167 18.18 4.05 -10.48
C GLU A 167 18.18 3.34 -9.12
N ILE A 168 17.46 3.88 -8.13
CA ILE A 168 17.38 3.29 -6.78
C ILE A 168 16.76 1.89 -6.83
N TYR A 169 15.61 1.74 -7.50
CA TYR A 169 14.92 0.46 -7.55
C TYR A 169 15.59 -0.54 -8.50
N GLY A 170 16.32 -0.07 -9.52
CA GLY A 170 17.20 -0.90 -10.33
C GLY A 170 18.33 -1.52 -9.50
N ALA A 171 19.00 -0.71 -8.68
CA ALA A 171 20.03 -1.19 -7.76
C ALA A 171 19.46 -2.22 -6.75
N ARG A 172 18.28 -1.98 -6.17
CA ARG A 172 17.62 -2.91 -5.24
C ARG A 172 17.25 -4.24 -5.92
N ALA A 173 16.75 -4.20 -7.16
CA ALA A 173 16.42 -5.42 -7.90
C ALA A 173 17.68 -6.23 -8.20
N ALA A 174 18.77 -5.58 -8.61
CA ALA A 174 20.07 -6.21 -8.84
C ALA A 174 20.63 -6.85 -7.57
N GLU A 175 20.62 -6.11 -6.45
CA GLU A 175 21.03 -6.64 -5.14
C GLU A 175 20.22 -7.87 -4.72
N ALA A 176 18.89 -7.80 -4.86
CA ALA A 176 18.01 -8.93 -4.54
C ALA A 176 18.32 -10.19 -5.35
N ALA A 177 18.77 -10.03 -6.58
CA ALA A 177 19.16 -11.12 -7.48
C ALA A 177 20.65 -11.48 -7.38
N GLY A 178 21.42 -10.82 -6.52
CA GLY A 178 22.85 -11.09 -6.33
C GLY A 178 23.73 -10.72 -7.53
N ILE A 179 23.32 -9.70 -8.32
CA ILE A 179 24.11 -9.18 -9.44
C ILE A 179 24.48 -7.71 -9.23
N THR A 180 25.43 -7.20 -10.02
CA THR A 180 25.76 -5.77 -9.99
C THR A 180 24.70 -4.92 -10.70
N ALA A 181 24.49 -3.67 -10.26
CA ALA A 181 23.56 -2.75 -10.91
C ALA A 181 23.95 -2.46 -12.39
N GLU A 182 25.22 -2.54 -12.71
CA GLU A 182 25.74 -2.37 -14.08
C GLU A 182 25.28 -3.49 -15.02
N ALA A 183 25.18 -4.73 -14.53
CA ALA A 183 24.69 -5.85 -15.30
C ALA A 183 23.19 -5.73 -15.70
N MET A 184 22.41 -4.89 -15.01
CA MET A 184 21.02 -4.59 -15.38
C MET A 184 20.88 -3.51 -16.46
N LYS A 185 21.93 -2.79 -16.81
CA LYS A 185 21.88 -1.68 -17.78
C LYS A 185 22.09 -2.11 -19.24
N VAL A 186 22.14 -3.43 -19.50
CA VAL A 186 22.33 -3.99 -20.84
C VAL A 186 21.02 -4.11 -21.60
#